data_732e3d2f0e8c51e81fe54356cb6b98a7
#
_entry.id   732e3d2f0e8c51e81fe54356cb6b98a7
#
_cell.length_a   1.000
_cell.length_b   1.000
_cell.length_c   1.000
_cell.angle_alpha   90.00
_cell.angle_beta   90.00
_cell.angle_gamma   90.00
#
_symmetry.space_group_name_H-M   'P 1'
#
loop_
_entity.id
_entity.type
_entity.pdbx_description
1 polymer ?
#
loop_
_entity_poly.entity_id
_entity_poly.type
_entity_poly.pdbx_seq_one_letter_code
_entity_poly.pdbx_strand_id
1 'polypeptide(L)'
;KYKNTKIFIVLDSKIELKIGDKILCEGVFSRGEKQRNYKCFDYNKYLKSIEIYGILKVETYKHLGNNNKINLSNITYKIKEKIVQNIEKVVQEDEKNFLIGLVLGDKLNLDEEIKENFQISNISHILAVSGMHVGYIVIGIKLIGEKILGKRKIQYIIILFLFFYMNITGFTSSILRAGIVTIIDVISFLVYRKKDTWSAIGISLLIIIVKNPYALTRYRITIIIFRNCWDNSF
;
A
#
# COMPACT_ATOMS: atom_id res chain seq x y z
N LYS A 1 22.62 13.02 11.37
CA LYS A 1 22.09 11.79 12.01
C LYS A 1 20.66 11.58 11.52
N TYR A 2 20.46 10.59 10.67
CA TYR A 2 19.15 10.22 10.12
C TYR A 2 18.48 9.24 11.09
N LYS A 3 17.88 9.73 12.15
CA LYS A 3 17.16 8.89 13.12
C LYS A 3 15.73 8.63 12.59
N ASN A 4 15.32 7.36 12.56
CA ASN A 4 13.97 6.94 12.11
C ASN A 4 13.64 7.21 10.62
N THR A 5 14.62 7.13 9.74
CA THR A 5 14.38 7.25 8.28
C THR A 5 14.34 5.87 7.64
N LYS A 6 13.45 5.69 6.65
CA LYS A 6 13.41 4.47 5.84
C LYS A 6 14.53 4.51 4.79
N ILE A 7 15.29 3.43 4.72
CA ILE A 7 16.39 3.26 3.78
C ILE A 7 16.16 1.97 3.01
N PHE A 8 16.43 1.98 1.71
CA PHE A 8 16.44 0.77 0.89
C PHE A 8 17.80 0.08 1.05
N ILE A 9 17.77 -1.18 1.44
CA ILE A 9 18.99 -1.98 1.64
C ILE A 9 19.13 -2.93 0.48
N VAL A 10 20.29 -2.91 -0.19
CA VAL A 10 20.68 -3.86 -1.24
C VAL A 10 21.72 -4.80 -0.65
N LEU A 11 21.39 -6.09 -0.67
CA LEU A 11 22.25 -7.18 -0.18
C LEU A 11 22.59 -8.09 -1.36
N ASP A 12 23.86 -8.40 -1.53
CA ASP A 12 24.34 -9.28 -2.61
C ASP A 12 24.14 -10.79 -2.27
N SER A 13 23.68 -11.13 -1.05
CA SER A 13 23.45 -12.50 -0.59
C SER A 13 22.00 -12.72 -0.17
N LYS A 14 21.48 -13.94 -0.39
CA LYS A 14 20.15 -14.36 0.11
C LYS A 14 20.23 -14.49 1.64
N ILE A 15 19.71 -13.52 2.34
CA ILE A 15 19.63 -13.50 3.80
C ILE A 15 18.18 -13.56 4.19
N GLU A 16 17.82 -14.53 5.02
CA GLU A 16 16.48 -14.62 5.60
C GLU A 16 16.36 -13.68 6.81
N LEU A 17 15.94 -12.45 6.56
CA LEU A 17 15.63 -11.48 7.60
C LEU A 17 14.13 -11.47 7.89
N LYS A 18 13.79 -11.44 9.18
CA LYS A 18 12.40 -11.30 9.62
C LYS A 18 12.11 -9.84 10.01
N ILE A 19 10.86 -9.42 9.83
CA ILE A 19 10.44 -8.10 10.29
C ILE A 19 10.60 -8.01 11.80
N GLY A 20 11.34 -6.98 12.26
CA GLY A 20 11.67 -6.78 13.67
C GLY A 20 13.12 -7.13 14.01
N ASP A 21 13.87 -7.75 13.09
CA ASP A 21 15.27 -8.02 13.30
C ASP A 21 16.08 -6.73 13.33
N LYS A 22 17.02 -6.66 14.26
CA LYS A 22 18.00 -5.58 14.33
C LYS A 22 19.28 -6.04 13.66
N ILE A 23 19.68 -5.30 12.67
CA ILE A 23 20.93 -5.53 11.93
C ILE A 23 21.81 -4.31 12.01
N LEU A 24 23.08 -4.53 12.18
CA LEU A 24 24.13 -3.52 11.97
C LEU A 24 24.68 -3.75 10.58
N CYS A 25 24.59 -2.74 9.72
CA CYS A 25 25.08 -2.82 8.35
C CYS A 25 26.15 -1.76 8.13
N GLU A 26 27.23 -2.15 7.49
CA GLU A 26 28.29 -1.27 6.98
C GLU A 26 28.29 -1.37 5.46
N GLY A 27 28.43 -0.24 4.77
CA GLY A 27 28.41 -0.22 3.32
C GLY A 27 28.32 1.19 2.75
N VAL A 28 28.18 1.29 1.44
CA VAL A 28 28.14 2.55 0.72
C VAL A 28 26.72 3.11 0.68
N PHE A 29 26.56 4.30 1.25
CA PHE A 29 25.29 5.03 1.20
C PHE A 29 25.22 5.92 -0.03
N SER A 30 24.17 5.76 -0.82
CA SER A 30 23.89 6.59 -1.98
C SER A 30 22.47 7.16 -1.92
N ARG A 31 22.26 8.30 -2.56
CA ARG A 31 20.93 8.82 -2.83
C ARG A 31 20.51 8.35 -4.22
N GLY A 32 19.20 8.14 -4.41
CA GLY A 32 18.67 7.81 -5.74
C GLY A 32 19.14 8.84 -6.79
N GLU A 33 19.41 8.37 -7.99
CA GLU A 33 19.82 9.24 -9.10
C GLU A 33 18.74 10.29 -9.40
N LYS A 34 19.19 11.53 -9.62
CA LYS A 34 18.34 12.60 -10.12
C LYS A 34 18.16 12.45 -11.63
N GLN A 35 17.09 13.01 -12.17
CA GLN A 35 16.92 13.05 -13.63
C GLN A 35 18.14 13.69 -14.29
N ARG A 36 18.68 13.03 -15.33
CA ARG A 36 19.83 13.53 -16.10
C ARG A 36 19.37 14.44 -17.26
N ASN A 37 18.21 14.12 -17.86
CA ASN A 37 17.65 14.84 -18.99
C ASN A 37 16.28 15.44 -18.66
N TYR A 38 15.92 16.51 -19.35
CA TYR A 38 14.61 17.16 -19.19
C TYR A 38 13.46 16.17 -19.42
N LYS A 39 12.49 16.14 -18.50
CA LYS A 39 11.34 15.21 -18.48
C LYS A 39 11.67 13.71 -18.29
N CYS A 40 12.92 13.33 -18.03
CA CYS A 40 13.25 11.95 -17.66
C CYS A 40 12.80 11.61 -16.23
N PHE A 41 12.73 10.32 -15.97
CA PHE A 41 12.34 9.79 -14.66
C PHE A 41 13.35 10.19 -13.58
N ASP A 42 12.87 10.80 -12.50
CA ASP A 42 13.67 11.18 -11.33
C ASP A 42 13.50 10.11 -10.24
N TYR A 43 14.47 9.20 -10.18
CA TYR A 43 14.46 8.10 -9.23
C TYR A 43 14.54 8.60 -7.76
N ASN A 44 15.22 9.72 -7.51
CA ASN A 44 15.29 10.31 -6.17
C ASN A 44 13.91 10.79 -5.69
N LYS A 45 13.16 11.49 -6.55
CA LYS A 45 11.79 11.92 -6.24
C LYS A 45 10.86 10.72 -6.06
N TYR A 46 11.03 9.68 -6.87
CA TYR A 46 10.26 8.44 -6.73
C TYR A 46 10.51 7.79 -5.36
N LEU A 47 11.77 7.61 -4.94
CA LEU A 47 12.12 7.05 -3.64
C LEU A 47 11.51 7.88 -2.49
N LYS A 48 11.62 9.20 -2.55
CA LYS A 48 11.00 10.09 -1.56
C LYS A 48 9.47 9.96 -1.54
N SER A 49 8.84 9.71 -2.69
CA SER A 49 7.39 9.51 -2.75
C SER A 49 6.91 8.24 -2.04
N ILE A 50 7.81 7.28 -1.82
CA ILE A 50 7.57 6.05 -1.03
C ILE A 50 8.24 6.12 0.36
N GLU A 51 8.62 7.34 0.79
CA GLU A 51 9.27 7.61 2.08
C GLU A 51 10.66 6.95 2.25
N ILE A 52 11.34 6.60 1.16
CA ILE A 52 12.71 6.09 1.17
C ILE A 52 13.67 7.25 0.88
N TYR A 53 14.64 7.46 1.77
CA TYR A 53 15.52 8.64 1.71
C TYR A 53 16.94 8.32 1.24
N GLY A 54 17.26 7.05 1.05
CA GLY A 54 18.55 6.62 0.53
C GLY A 54 18.61 5.13 0.29
N ILE A 55 19.68 4.72 -0.38
CA ILE A 55 20.00 3.33 -0.71
C ILE A 55 21.32 3.02 -0.03
N LEU A 56 21.36 1.93 0.74
CA LEU A 56 22.56 1.40 1.34
C LEU A 56 22.94 0.10 0.64
N LYS A 57 24.05 0.11 -0.09
CA LYS A 57 24.65 -1.12 -0.61
C LYS A 57 25.52 -1.69 0.51
N VAL A 58 25.10 -2.83 1.07
CA VAL A 58 25.73 -3.43 2.24
C VAL A 58 26.91 -4.28 1.80
N GLU A 59 28.06 -4.06 2.42
CA GLU A 59 29.28 -4.85 2.26
C GLU A 59 29.40 -5.87 3.40
N THR A 60 29.12 -5.43 4.62
CA THR A 60 29.16 -6.30 5.80
C THR A 60 27.92 -6.09 6.66
N TYR A 61 27.41 -7.15 7.26
CA TYR A 61 26.29 -7.06 8.17
C TYR A 61 26.50 -7.94 9.40
N LYS A 62 25.92 -7.53 10.52
CA LYS A 62 25.90 -8.27 11.78
C LYS A 62 24.48 -8.30 12.33
N HIS A 63 23.96 -9.48 12.59
CA HIS A 63 22.65 -9.64 13.22
C HIS A 63 22.79 -9.39 14.73
N LEU A 64 22.02 -8.42 15.25
CA LEU A 64 22.08 -7.99 16.65
C LEU A 64 20.98 -8.62 17.52
N GLY A 65 20.05 -9.37 16.89
CA GLY A 65 18.93 -10.01 17.58
C GLY A 65 17.58 -9.47 17.15
N ASN A 66 16.51 -10.03 17.70
CA ASN A 66 15.14 -9.68 17.38
C ASN A 66 14.56 -8.73 18.45
N ASN A 67 13.84 -7.71 18.00
CA ASN A 67 13.13 -6.81 18.90
C ASN A 67 11.69 -7.33 19.10
N ASN A 68 11.49 -8.17 20.11
CA ASN A 68 10.20 -8.79 20.44
C ASN A 68 9.16 -7.79 21.00
N LYS A 69 9.31 -6.49 20.74
CA LYS A 69 8.24 -5.55 21.12
C LYS A 69 7.00 -5.82 20.27
N ILE A 70 5.88 -5.99 20.94
CA ILE A 70 4.56 -6.09 20.30
C ILE A 70 4.27 -4.76 19.62
N ASN A 71 4.67 -4.64 18.37
CA ASN A 71 4.33 -3.52 17.50
C ASN A 71 3.17 -3.94 16.59
N LEU A 72 2.31 -2.98 16.26
CA LEU A 72 1.22 -3.17 15.30
C LEU A 72 1.75 -3.79 13.99
N SER A 73 2.95 -3.38 13.55
CA SER A 73 3.65 -3.95 12.38
C SER A 73 3.91 -5.46 12.50
N ASN A 74 4.25 -5.96 13.69
CA ASN A 74 4.51 -7.39 13.89
C ASN A 74 3.20 -8.20 13.84
N ILE A 75 2.10 -7.63 14.31
CA ILE A 75 0.78 -8.26 14.26
C ILE A 75 0.30 -8.34 12.80
N THR A 76 0.38 -7.23 12.07
CA THR A 76 -0.04 -7.18 10.66
C THR A 76 0.83 -8.08 9.79
N TYR A 77 2.13 -8.19 10.08
CA TYR A 77 3.01 -9.12 9.39
C TYR A 77 2.61 -10.59 9.62
N LYS A 78 2.36 -10.99 10.88
CA LYS A 78 1.90 -12.36 11.19
C LYS A 78 0.58 -12.68 10.52
N ILE A 79 -0.35 -11.72 10.44
CA ILE A 79 -1.61 -11.89 9.71
C ILE A 79 -1.34 -12.06 8.21
N LYS A 80 -0.47 -11.22 7.63
CA LYS A 80 -0.07 -11.32 6.22
C LYS A 80 0.55 -12.70 5.94
N GLU A 81 1.49 -13.14 6.75
CA GLU A 81 2.15 -14.43 6.62
C GLU A 81 1.14 -15.60 6.70
N LYS A 82 0.20 -15.54 7.64
CA LYS A 82 -0.85 -16.56 7.76
C LYS A 82 -1.79 -16.59 6.54
N ILE A 83 -2.11 -15.43 5.95
CA ILE A 83 -2.89 -15.36 4.72
C ILE A 83 -2.11 -16.00 3.57
N VAL A 84 -0.81 -15.68 3.41
CA VAL A 84 0.06 -16.26 2.40
C VAL A 84 0.12 -17.79 2.56
N GLN A 85 0.39 -18.29 3.76
CA GLN A 85 0.42 -19.74 4.03
C GLN A 85 -0.89 -20.45 3.71
N ASN A 86 -2.04 -19.80 3.93
CA ASN A 86 -3.32 -20.38 3.58
C ASN A 86 -3.56 -20.41 2.06
N ILE A 87 -3.12 -19.39 1.33
CA ILE A 87 -3.16 -19.34 -0.13
C ILE A 87 -2.26 -20.46 -0.70
N GLU A 88 -1.05 -20.62 -0.16
CA GLU A 88 -0.08 -21.65 -0.56
C GLU A 88 -0.61 -23.07 -0.44
N LYS A 89 -1.54 -23.34 0.47
CA LYS A 89 -2.14 -24.67 0.66
C LYS A 89 -3.20 -25.01 -0.38
N VAL A 90 -3.80 -24.02 -1.02
CA VAL A 90 -5.00 -24.18 -1.84
C VAL A 90 -4.73 -23.95 -3.32
N VAL A 91 -3.70 -23.19 -3.65
CA VAL A 91 -3.47 -22.69 -5.01
C VAL A 91 -2.08 -23.08 -5.51
N GLN A 92 -1.96 -23.36 -6.81
CA GLN A 92 -0.69 -23.69 -7.48
C GLN A 92 0.25 -22.45 -7.53
N GLU A 93 1.54 -22.69 -7.82
CA GLU A 93 2.59 -21.69 -7.59
C GLU A 93 2.41 -20.40 -8.42
N ASP A 94 2.00 -20.50 -9.68
CA ASP A 94 1.81 -19.36 -10.58
C ASP A 94 0.60 -18.50 -10.19
N GLU A 95 -0.51 -19.16 -9.88
CA GLU A 95 -1.74 -18.50 -9.43
C GLU A 95 -1.61 -17.93 -8.03
N LYS A 96 -0.79 -18.56 -7.17
CA LYS A 96 -0.48 -18.10 -5.81
C LYS A 96 0.12 -16.70 -5.80
N ASN A 97 1.18 -16.48 -6.57
CA ASN A 97 1.88 -15.21 -6.65
C ASN A 97 0.96 -14.10 -7.19
N PHE A 98 0.09 -14.45 -8.13
CA PHE A 98 -0.95 -13.56 -8.64
C PHE A 98 -1.97 -13.17 -7.56
N LEU A 99 -2.51 -14.14 -6.81
CA LEU A 99 -3.46 -13.89 -5.73
C LEU A 99 -2.86 -13.07 -4.59
N ILE A 100 -1.61 -13.34 -4.21
CA ILE A 100 -0.88 -12.56 -3.21
C ILE A 100 -0.74 -11.11 -3.68
N GLY A 101 -0.39 -10.90 -4.95
CA GLY A 101 -0.33 -9.58 -5.56
C GLY A 101 -1.67 -8.85 -5.54
N LEU A 102 -2.75 -9.57 -5.86
CA LEU A 102 -4.10 -9.02 -5.93
C LEU A 102 -4.68 -8.64 -4.55
N VAL A 103 -4.48 -9.50 -3.54
CA VAL A 103 -5.08 -9.34 -2.20
C VAL A 103 -4.23 -8.48 -1.28
N LEU A 104 -2.91 -8.71 -1.29
CA LEU A 104 -1.97 -8.08 -0.35
C LEU A 104 -1.15 -6.95 -0.99
N GLY A 105 -1.20 -6.81 -2.31
CA GLY A 105 -0.42 -5.80 -3.05
C GLY A 105 1.06 -6.13 -3.19
N ASP A 106 1.45 -7.36 -2.87
CA ASP A 106 2.84 -7.81 -2.95
C ASP A 106 3.13 -8.33 -4.36
N LYS A 107 3.99 -7.61 -5.08
CA LYS A 107 4.33 -7.89 -6.47
C LYS A 107 5.75 -8.45 -6.65
N LEU A 108 6.47 -8.67 -5.55
CA LEU A 108 7.89 -9.01 -5.59
C LEU A 108 8.12 -10.36 -6.29
N ASN A 109 7.22 -11.32 -6.07
CA ASN A 109 7.35 -12.68 -6.59
C ASN A 109 6.47 -12.95 -7.83
N LEU A 110 5.94 -11.90 -8.48
CA LEU A 110 5.18 -12.04 -9.71
C LEU A 110 6.12 -12.28 -10.88
N ASP A 111 5.84 -13.31 -11.69
CA ASP A 111 6.60 -13.61 -12.90
C ASP A 111 6.60 -12.44 -13.88
N GLU A 112 7.75 -12.21 -14.52
CA GLU A 112 7.89 -11.15 -15.50
C GLU A 112 6.97 -11.36 -16.71
N GLU A 113 6.77 -12.60 -17.15
CA GLU A 113 5.85 -12.95 -18.24
C GLU A 113 4.40 -12.54 -17.92
N ILE A 114 3.94 -12.79 -16.70
CA ILE A 114 2.61 -12.36 -16.24
C ILE A 114 2.54 -10.82 -16.25
N LYS A 115 3.58 -10.14 -15.77
CA LYS A 115 3.62 -8.66 -15.77
C LYS A 115 3.57 -8.11 -17.19
N GLU A 116 4.31 -8.69 -18.14
CA GLU A 116 4.31 -8.27 -19.53
C GLU A 116 2.96 -8.50 -20.20
N ASN A 117 2.34 -9.67 -20.02
CA ASN A 117 1.02 -9.99 -20.55
C ASN A 117 -0.05 -9.01 -20.06
N PHE A 118 -0.01 -8.63 -18.77
CA PHE A 118 -0.89 -7.61 -18.21
C PHE A 118 -0.59 -6.20 -18.73
N GLN A 119 0.65 -5.90 -19.10
CA GLN A 119 1.03 -4.62 -19.72
C GLN A 119 0.53 -4.55 -21.16
N ILE A 120 0.75 -5.59 -21.95
CA ILE A 120 0.30 -5.69 -23.34
C ILE A 120 -1.23 -5.58 -23.42
N SER A 121 -1.93 -6.25 -22.51
CA SER A 121 -3.40 -6.20 -22.41
C SER A 121 -3.94 -4.90 -21.82
N ASN A 122 -3.07 -3.94 -21.45
CA ASN A 122 -3.42 -2.64 -20.84
C ASN A 122 -4.21 -2.75 -19.51
N ILE A 123 -4.14 -3.91 -18.84
CA ILE A 123 -4.82 -4.18 -17.56
C ILE A 123 -3.87 -4.28 -16.36
N SER A 124 -2.65 -3.75 -16.48
CA SER A 124 -1.64 -3.73 -15.39
C SER A 124 -2.14 -3.07 -14.09
N HIS A 125 -3.20 -2.25 -14.19
CA HIS A 125 -3.82 -1.63 -13.01
C HIS A 125 -4.53 -2.64 -12.12
N ILE A 126 -4.92 -3.80 -12.63
CA ILE A 126 -5.55 -4.89 -11.85
C ILE A 126 -4.51 -5.58 -10.96
N LEU A 127 -3.26 -5.70 -11.42
CA LEU A 127 -2.16 -6.26 -10.63
C LEU A 127 -1.82 -5.43 -9.38
N ALA A 128 -2.30 -4.20 -9.30
CA ALA A 128 -2.15 -3.39 -8.09
C ALA A 128 -3.44 -3.44 -7.28
N VAL A 129 -3.33 -3.66 -5.98
CA VAL A 129 -4.50 -3.47 -5.12
C VAL A 129 -5.05 -2.08 -5.36
N SER A 130 -6.26 -2.02 -5.92
CA SER A 130 -6.92 -0.79 -6.31
C SER A 130 -8.00 -0.40 -5.30
N GLY A 131 -8.45 0.84 -5.37
CA GLY A 131 -9.60 1.29 -4.59
C GLY A 131 -10.87 0.48 -4.85
N MET A 132 -11.00 -0.08 -6.05
CA MET A 132 -12.12 -0.94 -6.43
C MET A 132 -12.15 -2.24 -5.62
N HIS A 133 -10.99 -2.87 -5.38
CA HIS A 133 -10.89 -4.07 -4.52
C HIS A 133 -11.35 -3.77 -3.10
N VAL A 134 -10.92 -2.63 -2.53
CA VAL A 134 -11.40 -2.16 -1.22
C VAL A 134 -12.91 -2.00 -1.21
N GLY A 135 -13.47 -1.40 -2.27
CA GLY A 135 -14.92 -1.21 -2.42
C GLY A 135 -15.67 -2.54 -2.42
N TYR A 136 -15.27 -3.52 -3.21
CA TYR A 136 -15.92 -4.83 -3.27
C TYR A 136 -15.87 -5.58 -1.93
N ILE A 137 -14.73 -5.56 -1.24
CA ILE A 137 -14.60 -6.19 0.07
C ILE A 137 -15.54 -5.51 1.07
N VAL A 138 -15.59 -4.18 1.10
CA VAL A 138 -16.47 -3.43 2.01
C VAL A 138 -17.94 -3.69 1.70
N ILE A 139 -18.34 -3.76 0.42
CA ILE A 139 -19.71 -4.12 0.02
C ILE A 139 -20.04 -5.53 0.49
N GLY A 140 -19.15 -6.51 0.30
CA GLY A 140 -19.34 -7.87 0.78
C GLY A 140 -19.53 -7.95 2.29
N ILE A 141 -18.66 -7.28 3.06
CA ILE A 141 -18.77 -7.19 4.53
C ILE A 141 -20.10 -6.55 4.94
N LYS A 142 -20.51 -5.50 4.24
CA LYS A 142 -21.76 -4.79 4.51
C LYS A 142 -22.98 -5.66 4.26
N LEU A 143 -23.05 -6.31 3.09
CA LEU A 143 -24.20 -7.16 2.71
C LEU A 143 -24.40 -8.33 3.69
N ILE A 144 -23.34 -8.99 4.11
CA ILE A 144 -23.40 -10.11 5.06
C ILE A 144 -23.65 -9.59 6.49
N GLY A 145 -22.89 -8.59 6.89
CA GLY A 145 -22.90 -8.09 8.26
C GLY A 145 -24.17 -7.31 8.62
N GLU A 146 -24.81 -6.63 7.68
CA GLU A 146 -26.10 -5.94 7.94
C GLU A 146 -27.20 -6.90 8.37
N LYS A 147 -27.21 -8.12 7.83
CA LYS A 147 -28.18 -9.16 8.20
C LYS A 147 -27.99 -9.69 9.61
N ILE A 148 -26.73 -9.74 10.09
CA ILE A 148 -26.34 -10.36 11.37
C ILE A 148 -26.32 -9.32 12.49
N LEU A 149 -25.69 -8.18 12.28
CA LEU A 149 -25.37 -7.17 13.28
C LEU A 149 -26.22 -5.91 13.18
N GLY A 150 -26.93 -5.74 12.05
CA GLY A 150 -27.71 -4.56 11.75
C GLY A 150 -26.85 -3.44 11.14
N LYS A 151 -27.55 -2.51 10.44
CA LYS A 151 -26.93 -1.45 9.60
C LYS A 151 -25.95 -0.53 10.34
N ARG A 152 -26.12 -0.31 11.61
CA ARG A 152 -25.32 0.66 12.38
C ARG A 152 -24.08 0.04 12.97
N LYS A 153 -24.17 -1.16 13.53
CA LYS A 153 -23.04 -1.85 14.16
C LYS A 153 -21.99 -2.30 13.15
N ILE A 154 -22.43 -2.71 11.95
CA ILE A 154 -21.49 -3.12 10.90
C ILE A 154 -20.56 -1.99 10.45
N GLN A 155 -20.98 -0.74 10.55
CA GLN A 155 -20.14 0.40 10.17
C GLN A 155 -18.87 0.52 11.01
N TYR A 156 -18.95 0.24 12.30
CA TYR A 156 -17.77 0.23 13.19
C TYR A 156 -16.80 -0.89 12.80
N ILE A 157 -17.34 -2.05 12.41
CA ILE A 157 -16.51 -3.18 11.95
C ILE A 157 -15.81 -2.83 10.64
N ILE A 158 -16.49 -2.14 9.71
CA ILE A 158 -15.90 -1.69 8.45
C ILE A 158 -14.73 -0.72 8.72
N ILE A 159 -14.86 0.24 9.63
CA ILE A 159 -13.77 1.16 9.98
C ILE A 159 -12.57 0.37 10.53
N LEU A 160 -12.81 -0.55 11.45
CA LEU A 160 -11.77 -1.38 12.04
C LEU A 160 -11.07 -2.25 10.99
N PHE A 161 -11.86 -2.89 10.12
CA PHE A 161 -11.36 -3.69 9.01
C PHE A 161 -10.47 -2.85 8.06
N LEU A 162 -10.93 -1.66 7.65
CA LEU A 162 -10.18 -0.78 6.77
C LEU A 162 -8.85 -0.36 7.40
N PHE A 163 -8.85 -0.06 8.69
CA PHE A 163 -7.61 0.28 9.40
C PHE A 163 -6.59 -0.86 9.35
N PHE A 164 -7.01 -2.10 9.63
CA PHE A 164 -6.14 -3.27 9.55
C PHE A 164 -5.72 -3.56 8.10
N TYR A 165 -6.63 -3.48 7.15
CA TYR A 165 -6.33 -3.73 5.74
C TYR A 165 -5.31 -2.75 5.17
N MET A 166 -5.44 -1.45 5.47
CA MET A 166 -4.44 -0.44 5.08
C MET A 166 -3.05 -0.73 5.67
N ASN A 167 -3.00 -1.25 6.91
CA ASN A 167 -1.73 -1.65 7.53
C ASN A 167 -1.11 -2.88 6.84
N ILE A 168 -1.90 -3.91 6.54
CA ILE A 168 -1.43 -5.15 5.87
C ILE A 168 -0.87 -4.84 4.48
N THR A 169 -1.52 -3.94 3.74
CA THR A 169 -1.14 -3.55 2.37
C THR A 169 -0.06 -2.47 2.31
N GLY A 170 0.46 -2.04 3.47
CA GLY A 170 1.58 -1.09 3.58
C GLY A 170 1.24 0.35 3.18
N PHE A 171 0.00 0.79 3.37
CA PHE A 171 -0.45 2.17 3.11
C PHE A 171 -0.15 2.67 1.69
N THR A 172 -0.34 1.84 0.67
CA THR A 172 -0.19 2.31 -0.71
C THR A 172 -1.14 3.48 -0.99
N SER A 173 -0.72 4.43 -1.82
CA SER A 173 -1.49 5.66 -2.07
C SER A 173 -2.91 5.42 -2.59
N SER A 174 -3.11 4.33 -3.35
CA SER A 174 -4.43 3.94 -3.86
C SER A 174 -5.35 3.45 -2.75
N ILE A 175 -4.84 2.59 -1.88
CA ILE A 175 -5.59 2.01 -0.75
C ILE A 175 -5.86 3.07 0.31
N LEU A 176 -4.88 3.93 0.61
CA LEU A 176 -5.07 5.06 1.53
C LEU A 176 -6.23 5.95 1.09
N ARG A 177 -6.25 6.35 -0.19
CA ARG A 177 -7.32 7.19 -0.72
C ARG A 177 -8.68 6.49 -0.60
N ALA A 178 -8.79 5.26 -1.09
CA ALA A 178 -10.04 4.50 -1.02
C ALA A 178 -10.49 4.28 0.43
N GLY A 179 -9.58 3.91 1.31
CA GLY A 179 -9.88 3.69 2.72
C GLY A 179 -10.36 4.97 3.42
N ILE A 180 -9.69 6.10 3.20
CA ILE A 180 -10.09 7.37 3.81
C ILE A 180 -11.46 7.82 3.29
N VAL A 181 -11.70 7.76 1.97
CA VAL A 181 -13.01 8.10 1.38
C VAL A 181 -14.10 7.21 1.97
N THR A 182 -13.87 5.90 2.04
CA THR A 182 -14.85 4.97 2.62
C THR A 182 -15.07 5.24 4.11
N ILE A 183 -14.03 5.54 4.88
CA ILE A 183 -14.19 5.90 6.31
C ILE A 183 -15.04 7.17 6.45
N ILE A 184 -14.83 8.19 5.63
CA ILE A 184 -15.63 9.42 5.64
C ILE A 184 -17.09 9.10 5.28
N ASP A 185 -17.34 8.25 4.29
CA ASP A 185 -18.69 7.79 3.93
C ASP A 185 -19.39 7.08 5.09
N VAL A 186 -18.68 6.19 5.77
CA VAL A 186 -19.17 5.46 6.95
C VAL A 186 -19.48 6.42 8.10
N ILE A 187 -18.60 7.38 8.37
CA ILE A 187 -18.82 8.40 9.40
C ILE A 187 -20.03 9.27 9.05
N SER A 188 -20.17 9.69 7.80
CA SER A 188 -21.31 10.48 7.33
C SER A 188 -22.63 9.74 7.58
N PHE A 189 -22.68 8.43 7.33
CA PHE A 189 -23.83 7.59 7.64
C PHE A 189 -24.11 7.52 9.15
N LEU A 190 -23.10 7.36 9.99
CA LEU A 190 -23.25 7.29 11.45
C LEU A 190 -23.75 8.60 12.06
N VAL A 191 -23.37 9.73 11.48
CA VAL A 191 -23.73 11.10 11.93
C VAL A 191 -25.01 11.60 11.25
N TYR A 192 -25.66 10.76 10.42
CA TYR A 192 -26.86 11.15 9.64
C TYR A 192 -26.66 12.36 8.73
N ARG A 193 -25.45 12.55 8.19
CA ARG A 193 -25.16 13.58 7.20
C ARG A 193 -25.24 13.03 5.78
N LYS A 194 -25.62 13.89 4.83
CA LYS A 194 -25.57 13.54 3.42
C LYS A 194 -24.14 13.26 3.00
N LYS A 195 -23.97 12.21 2.22
CA LYS A 195 -22.68 11.84 1.64
C LYS A 195 -22.26 12.90 0.63
N ASP A 196 -21.07 13.48 0.83
CA ASP A 196 -20.42 14.35 -0.15
C ASP A 196 -19.09 13.72 -0.58
N THR A 197 -19.13 13.09 -1.74
CA THR A 197 -17.98 12.37 -2.31
C THR A 197 -16.84 13.34 -2.65
N TRP A 198 -17.14 14.57 -3.04
CA TRP A 198 -16.11 15.57 -3.40
C TRP A 198 -15.30 16.01 -2.20
N SER A 199 -15.98 16.37 -1.14
CA SER A 199 -15.32 16.72 0.13
C SER A 199 -14.51 15.54 0.66
N ALA A 200 -15.01 14.30 0.54
CA ALA A 200 -14.27 13.11 0.96
C ALA A 200 -12.99 12.90 0.14
N ILE A 201 -13.04 13.07 -1.19
CA ILE A 201 -11.87 13.00 -2.06
C ILE A 201 -10.89 14.12 -1.72
N GLY A 202 -11.35 15.36 -1.57
CA GLY A 202 -10.52 16.51 -1.20
C GLY A 202 -9.79 16.30 0.12
N ILE A 203 -10.49 15.86 1.15
CA ILE A 203 -9.90 15.54 2.46
C ILE A 203 -8.87 14.41 2.34
N SER A 204 -9.18 13.35 1.58
CA SER A 204 -8.25 12.23 1.38
C SER A 204 -6.95 12.66 0.72
N LEU A 205 -7.03 13.53 -0.29
CA LEU A 205 -5.86 14.10 -0.98
C LEU A 205 -5.06 14.99 -0.03
N LEU A 206 -5.72 15.84 0.75
CA LEU A 206 -5.08 16.71 1.71
C LEU A 206 -4.29 15.90 2.75
N ILE A 207 -4.88 14.85 3.32
CA ILE A 207 -4.19 13.95 4.26
C ILE A 207 -2.94 13.32 3.63
N ILE A 208 -3.04 12.85 2.38
CA ILE A 208 -1.91 12.23 1.66
C ILE A 208 -0.79 13.25 1.44
N ILE A 209 -1.12 14.48 1.05
CA ILE A 209 -0.14 15.55 0.78
C ILE A 209 0.56 15.99 2.06
N VAL A 210 -0.20 16.17 3.14
CA VAL A 210 0.37 16.55 4.45
C VAL A 210 1.32 15.47 4.96
N LYS A 211 0.97 14.20 4.78
CA LYS A 211 1.84 13.08 5.15
C LYS A 211 3.10 13.01 4.30
N ASN A 212 2.98 13.16 3.00
CA ASN A 212 4.10 13.13 2.07
C ASN A 212 3.87 14.03 0.84
N PRO A 213 4.46 15.24 0.81
CA PRO A 213 4.28 16.17 -0.31
C PRO A 213 4.83 15.63 -1.63
N TYR A 214 5.81 14.70 -1.59
CA TYR A 214 6.33 14.05 -2.78
C TYR A 214 5.35 13.07 -3.42
N ALA A 215 4.26 12.70 -2.74
CA ALA A 215 3.22 11.86 -3.33
C ALA A 215 2.57 12.50 -4.56
N LEU A 216 2.52 13.84 -4.64
CA LEU A 216 2.02 14.58 -5.80
C LEU A 216 2.83 14.33 -7.08
N THR A 217 4.12 14.04 -6.96
CA THR A 217 4.97 13.77 -8.12
C THR A 217 4.68 12.42 -8.78
N ARG A 218 3.86 11.59 -8.16
CA ARG A 218 3.34 10.37 -8.78
C ARG A 218 2.24 10.74 -9.78
N TYR A 219 2.51 10.54 -11.07
CA TYR A 219 1.59 10.82 -12.19
C TYR A 219 0.16 10.30 -11.95
N ARG A 220 -0.01 9.20 -11.21
CA ARG A 220 -1.32 8.62 -10.90
C ARG A 220 -2.23 9.54 -10.06
N ILE A 221 -1.69 10.33 -9.15
CA ILE A 221 -2.48 11.24 -8.32
C ILE A 221 -2.94 12.43 -9.17
N THR A 222 -2.05 12.97 -9.99
CA THR A 222 -2.34 14.09 -10.89
C THR A 222 -3.42 13.73 -11.91
N ILE A 223 -3.31 12.56 -12.56
CA ILE A 223 -4.31 12.08 -13.54
C ILE A 223 -5.70 11.91 -12.89
N ILE A 224 -5.76 11.42 -11.65
CA ILE A 224 -7.04 11.21 -10.97
C ILE A 224 -7.71 12.54 -10.62
N ILE A 225 -6.94 13.53 -10.19
CA ILE A 225 -7.47 14.88 -9.93
C ILE A 225 -8.05 15.44 -11.23
N PHE A 226 -7.31 15.39 -12.34
CA PHE A 226 -7.76 15.87 -13.63
C PHE A 226 -8.99 15.11 -14.15
N ARG A 227 -9.00 13.77 -14.06
CA ARG A 227 -10.15 12.97 -14.50
C ARG A 227 -11.42 13.29 -13.71
N ASN A 228 -11.32 13.38 -12.38
CA ASN A 228 -12.47 13.71 -11.55
C ASN A 228 -12.96 15.15 -11.77
N CYS A 229 -12.06 16.10 -12.08
CA CYS A 229 -12.45 17.44 -12.46
C CYS A 229 -13.14 17.47 -13.84
N TRP A 230 -12.68 16.63 -14.79
CA TRP A 230 -13.23 16.55 -16.14
C TRP A 230 -14.62 15.88 -16.17
N ASP A 231 -14.79 14.75 -15.49
CA ASP A 231 -16.06 13.98 -15.46
C ASP A 231 -17.24 14.76 -14.86
N ASN A 232 -16.99 15.91 -14.22
CA ASN A 232 -18.03 16.75 -13.63
C ASN A 232 -18.13 18.16 -14.24
N SER A 233 -17.44 18.41 -15.32
CA SER A 233 -17.57 19.66 -16.08
C SER A 233 -18.68 19.59 -17.15
N PHE A 234 -19.38 18.45 -17.23
CA PHE A 234 -20.51 18.17 -18.09
C PHE A 234 -21.64 17.55 -17.22
#